data_38bac41cc49223ca86410cef4f55180c
#
_entry.id   38bac41cc49223ca86410cef4f55180c
#
_cell.length_a   1.000
_cell.length_b   1.000
_cell.length_c   1.000
_cell.angle_alpha   90.00
_cell.angle_beta   90.00
_cell.angle_gamma   90.00
#
_symmetry.space_group_name_H-M   'P 1'
#
loop_
_entity.id
_entity.type
_entity.pdbx_description
1 polymer ?
#
loop_
_entity_poly.entity_id
_entity_poly.type
_entity_poly.pdbx_seq_one_letter_code
_entity_poly.pdbx_strand_id
1 'polypeptide(L)'
;MRGLANFWSRPRRRATGAAHHRTLGPGEERPVTASTPSQAGKHRAETDTFGAIEVPADRYWGAQAQRSLGNFRIGWERQPKSIVRALGIIKRAAAEVNMELGKLDPALGRAIVAAAQEVIDGRLDDHFPLVVWQTGSGTQSNMNANEVISNRAIEMLGGVMGSKKPVHPNDHVNMSQSSNDTYPTAMHIACAEEIHRHLLPALAHLHKALDAKAKAWAHIIKIGRTHTQDATPITLGQEFSGYAAQVEAGIRRIQSTMPDLMCLAQGGTAVGTGLNAPKGFAERIAARIAEITGLPFTSAPNKFEVLAAHDAMVMSHGAVNTVAASLFKIANDIRFLGSGPRSGLGELSLPENEPGSSIMPGKVNPTQCEALTQVCVQVFGNHAAITFAGSQGHFELNVYNPVMAYNFLQSVQLMADACISFTDNCVAGIEPREDNIRAALERSLMLVTALAPKIGYDNAAKIAKAAHRKGTTLREEAVGGGYVTAEEFDRIVDPKKMIGPEA
;
A
#
# COMPACT_ATOMS: atom_id res chain seq x y z
N MET A 1 16.35 -25.94 -40.98
CA MET A 1 17.21 -27.15 -40.85
C MET A 1 18.63 -26.68 -40.57
N ARG A 2 19.25 -27.25 -39.52
CA ARG A 2 20.66 -27.11 -39.05
C ARG A 2 21.05 -25.65 -38.71
N GLY A 3 21.53 -25.27 -37.54
CA GLY A 3 22.01 -26.00 -36.38
C GLY A 3 22.33 -24.93 -35.31
N LEU A 4 21.85 -25.11 -34.10
CA LEU A 4 22.27 -24.43 -32.89
C LEU A 4 22.43 -25.49 -31.80
N ALA A 5 23.63 -26.04 -31.72
CA ALA A 5 24.09 -26.84 -30.60
C ALA A 5 25.54 -26.48 -30.32
N ASN A 6 25.87 -26.41 -29.02
CA ASN A 6 27.22 -26.36 -28.44
C ASN A 6 27.74 -24.98 -28.03
N PHE A 7 27.31 -24.58 -26.79
CA PHE A 7 28.10 -23.66 -25.96
C PHE A 7 28.02 -24.04 -24.47
N TRP A 8 28.45 -25.27 -24.12
CA TRP A 8 28.72 -25.63 -22.72
C TRP A 8 29.76 -26.74 -22.68
N SER A 9 31.06 -26.40 -22.71
CA SER A 9 32.13 -27.23 -22.17
C SER A 9 33.45 -26.45 -22.15
N ARG A 10 33.84 -25.92 -21.00
CA ARG A 10 35.24 -25.69 -20.63
C ARG A 10 35.47 -26.14 -19.19
N PRO A 11 36.54 -26.94 -18.91
CA PRO A 11 36.82 -27.53 -17.61
C PRO A 11 37.45 -26.51 -16.67
N ARG A 12 37.01 -26.54 -15.39
CA ARG A 12 37.60 -25.78 -14.30
C ARG A 12 39.01 -26.30 -13.98
N ARG A 13 40.03 -25.47 -14.09
CA ARG A 13 41.36 -25.73 -13.54
C ARG A 13 41.27 -25.64 -12.01
N ARG A 14 41.71 -26.69 -11.32
CA ARG A 14 41.95 -26.72 -9.88
C ARG A 14 43.18 -25.88 -9.57
N ALA A 15 43.00 -24.85 -8.71
CA ALA A 15 44.08 -24.17 -8.03
C ALA A 15 44.28 -24.85 -6.67
N THR A 16 45.41 -25.52 -6.51
CA THR A 16 45.90 -26.04 -5.23
C THR A 16 46.56 -24.84 -4.48
N GLY A 17 45.92 -24.35 -3.46
CA GLY A 17 46.45 -23.40 -2.50
C GLY A 17 46.49 -24.04 -1.12
N ALA A 18 47.67 -24.35 -0.63
CA ALA A 18 47.91 -24.93 0.69
C ALA A 18 47.51 -23.92 1.79
N ALA A 19 46.55 -24.28 2.61
CA ALA A 19 46.23 -23.56 3.84
C ALA A 19 47.14 -24.06 4.99
N HIS A 20 47.99 -23.20 5.50
CA HIS A 20 48.74 -23.47 6.73
C HIS A 20 47.76 -23.50 7.93
N HIS A 21 47.55 -24.68 8.48
CA HIS A 21 46.96 -24.81 9.82
C HIS A 21 47.98 -24.41 10.86
N ARG A 22 47.70 -23.29 11.55
CA ARG A 22 48.35 -23.00 12.85
C ARG A 22 47.56 -23.74 13.93
N THR A 23 48.20 -24.73 14.53
CA THR A 23 47.78 -25.39 15.75
C THR A 23 47.98 -24.42 16.91
N LEU A 24 46.90 -24.09 17.60
CA LEU A 24 46.96 -23.39 18.90
C LEU A 24 47.19 -24.43 19.99
N GLY A 25 48.18 -24.14 20.85
CA GLY A 25 48.55 -24.97 21.99
C GLY A 25 47.52 -24.94 23.11
N PRO A 26 47.55 -25.89 24.05
CA PRO A 26 46.57 -25.96 25.14
C PRO A 26 46.95 -25.02 26.28
N GLY A 27 45.94 -24.21 26.71
CA GLY A 27 46.02 -23.53 28.01
C GLY A 27 45.87 -22.03 27.99
N GLU A 28 44.63 -21.55 27.82
CA GLU A 28 44.17 -20.30 28.45
C GLU A 28 42.61 -20.38 28.54
N GLU A 29 42.14 -20.79 29.72
CA GLU A 29 40.74 -20.67 30.09
C GLU A 29 40.39 -19.20 30.25
N ARG A 30 39.59 -18.66 29.34
CA ARG A 30 38.92 -17.36 29.57
C ARG A 30 37.88 -17.55 30.68
N PRO A 31 37.75 -16.67 31.64
CA PRO A 31 36.73 -16.76 32.67
C PRO A 31 35.37 -16.67 31.97
N VAL A 32 34.56 -17.73 32.14
CA VAL A 32 33.13 -17.73 31.82
C VAL A 32 32.51 -16.72 32.74
N THR A 33 32.17 -15.53 32.20
CA THR A 33 31.30 -14.60 32.91
C THR A 33 29.98 -15.34 33.13
N ALA A 34 29.66 -15.58 34.43
CA ALA A 34 28.43 -16.14 34.86
C ALA A 34 27.28 -15.33 34.23
N SER A 35 26.56 -15.94 33.28
CA SER A 35 25.30 -15.44 32.79
C SER A 35 24.37 -15.34 34.00
N THR A 36 23.95 -14.12 34.31
CA THR A 36 22.84 -13.85 35.25
C THR A 36 21.71 -14.83 34.92
N PRO A 37 21.12 -15.55 35.94
CA PRO A 37 20.02 -16.44 35.67
C PRO A 37 18.92 -15.63 34.98
N SER A 38 18.59 -15.96 33.74
CA SER A 38 17.39 -15.52 33.06
C SER A 38 16.25 -15.76 34.06
N GLN A 39 15.47 -14.72 34.41
CA GLN A 39 14.20 -14.89 35.07
C GLN A 39 13.38 -15.81 34.17
N ALA A 40 13.34 -17.10 34.50
CA ALA A 40 12.43 -18.05 33.87
C ALA A 40 11.03 -17.51 34.17
N GLY A 41 10.37 -16.94 33.17
CA GLY A 41 9.04 -16.37 33.30
C GLY A 41 8.12 -17.45 33.84
N LYS A 42 7.26 -17.08 34.78
CA LYS A 42 6.24 -18.00 35.29
C LYS A 42 5.37 -18.48 34.13
N HIS A 43 5.14 -19.77 34.02
CA HIS A 43 4.24 -20.39 33.04
C HIS A 43 2.97 -20.85 33.74
N ARG A 44 1.88 -20.94 32.99
CA ARG A 44 0.64 -21.61 33.38
C ARG A 44 0.31 -22.71 32.39
N ALA A 45 -0.26 -23.80 32.87
CA ALA A 45 -0.76 -24.85 32.01
C ALA A 45 -2.14 -24.48 31.47
N GLU A 46 -2.28 -24.52 30.13
CA GLU A 46 -3.58 -24.44 29.45
C GLU A 46 -3.84 -25.71 28.64
N THR A 47 -5.07 -25.94 28.25
CA THR A 47 -5.47 -27.17 27.56
C THR A 47 -6.25 -26.83 26.27
N ASP A 48 -6.11 -27.67 25.27
CA ASP A 48 -7.00 -27.75 24.13
C ASP A 48 -7.31 -29.22 23.82
N THR A 49 -7.89 -29.53 22.69
CA THR A 49 -8.22 -30.90 22.24
C THR A 49 -6.99 -31.82 22.04
N PHE A 50 -5.80 -31.24 21.94
CA PHE A 50 -4.52 -31.97 21.85
C PHE A 50 -3.81 -32.15 23.21
N GLY A 51 -4.40 -31.67 24.29
CA GLY A 51 -3.84 -31.80 25.64
C GLY A 51 -3.26 -30.54 26.22
N ALA A 52 -2.51 -30.69 27.33
CA ALA A 52 -1.91 -29.56 28.03
C ALA A 52 -0.69 -28.98 27.30
N ILE A 53 -0.48 -27.68 27.47
CA ILE A 53 0.69 -26.95 27.00
C ILE A 53 1.01 -25.78 27.93
N GLU A 54 2.28 -25.51 28.15
CA GLU A 54 2.75 -24.37 28.93
C GLU A 54 2.65 -23.07 28.14
N VAL A 55 2.02 -22.05 28.74
CA VAL A 55 1.83 -20.70 28.19
C VAL A 55 2.45 -19.69 29.16
N PRO A 56 3.14 -18.62 28.71
CA PRO A 56 3.64 -17.60 29.63
C PRO A 56 2.52 -17.02 30.50
N ALA A 57 2.76 -16.94 31.79
CA ALA A 57 1.71 -16.59 32.77
C ALA A 57 1.23 -15.12 32.65
N ASP A 58 2.05 -14.24 32.05
CA ASP A 58 1.78 -12.83 31.85
C ASP A 58 1.07 -12.53 30.50
N ARG A 59 0.73 -13.57 29.75
CA ARG A 59 0.12 -13.43 28.40
C ARG A 59 -1.32 -13.92 28.41
N TYR A 60 -2.22 -13.20 27.72
CA TYR A 60 -3.62 -13.58 27.61
C TYR A 60 -3.91 -14.63 26.54
N TRP A 61 -2.99 -14.89 25.59
CA TRP A 61 -3.21 -15.98 24.63
C TRP A 61 -3.18 -17.34 25.34
N GLY A 62 -3.82 -18.34 24.73
CA GLY A 62 -3.99 -19.66 25.31
C GLY A 62 -3.26 -20.76 24.56
N ALA A 63 -3.75 -22.00 24.73
CA ALA A 63 -3.12 -23.21 24.22
C ALA A 63 -3.00 -23.22 22.68
N GLN A 64 -4.04 -22.81 21.96
CA GLN A 64 -4.04 -22.89 20.49
C GLN A 64 -3.07 -21.87 19.88
N ALA A 65 -3.04 -20.64 20.35
CA ALA A 65 -2.06 -19.65 19.93
C ALA A 65 -0.63 -20.09 20.28
N GLN A 66 -0.41 -20.67 21.47
CA GLN A 66 0.89 -21.18 21.86
C GLN A 66 1.38 -22.32 20.94
N ARG A 67 0.48 -23.23 20.51
CA ARG A 67 0.84 -24.27 19.52
C ARG A 67 1.20 -23.65 18.17
N SER A 68 0.44 -22.64 17.74
CA SER A 68 0.72 -21.92 16.49
C SER A 68 2.11 -21.30 16.48
N LEU A 69 2.56 -20.70 17.58
CA LEU A 69 3.92 -20.18 17.74
C LEU A 69 5.00 -21.27 17.57
N GLY A 70 4.69 -22.49 18.01
CA GLY A 70 5.58 -23.64 17.82
C GLY A 70 5.59 -24.17 16.39
N ASN A 71 4.42 -24.23 15.75
CA ASN A 71 4.22 -24.84 14.43
C ASN A 71 4.67 -23.96 13.28
N PHE A 72 4.48 -22.64 13.35
CA PHE A 72 4.70 -21.71 12.25
C PHE A 72 5.86 -20.74 12.57
N ARG A 73 7.08 -21.26 12.61
CA ARG A 73 8.31 -20.48 12.77
C ARG A 73 8.81 -20.00 11.40
N ILE A 74 7.96 -19.22 10.69
CA ILE A 74 8.18 -18.81 9.31
C ILE A 74 8.18 -17.28 9.25
N GLY A 75 9.28 -16.70 8.75
CA GLY A 75 9.39 -15.27 8.56
C GLY A 75 9.31 -14.46 9.86
N TRP A 76 9.25 -13.16 9.68
CA TRP A 76 9.15 -12.17 10.77
C TRP A 76 7.86 -11.34 10.69
N GLU A 77 7.09 -11.49 9.61
CA GLU A 77 5.84 -10.78 9.39
C GLU A 77 4.78 -11.24 10.39
N ARG A 78 4.20 -10.30 11.11
CA ARG A 78 3.12 -10.53 12.08
C ARG A 78 1.78 -10.12 11.52
N GLN A 79 0.72 -10.64 12.12
CA GLN A 79 -0.64 -10.19 11.79
C GLN A 79 -0.72 -8.66 11.94
N PRO A 80 -1.23 -7.93 10.93
CA PRO A 80 -1.38 -6.48 11.02
C PRO A 80 -2.27 -6.08 12.21
N LYS A 81 -1.91 -4.97 12.87
CA LYS A 81 -2.71 -4.45 14.00
C LYS A 81 -4.15 -4.13 13.62
N SER A 82 -4.38 -3.70 12.39
CA SER A 82 -5.73 -3.47 11.85
C SER A 82 -6.57 -4.75 11.76
N ILE A 83 -5.95 -5.92 11.48
CA ILE A 83 -6.64 -7.23 11.57
C ILE A 83 -6.98 -7.56 13.02
N VAL A 84 -6.05 -7.35 13.95
CA VAL A 84 -6.29 -7.57 15.40
C VAL A 84 -7.46 -6.70 15.89
N ARG A 85 -7.43 -5.41 15.55
CA ARG A 85 -8.52 -4.47 15.81
C ARG A 85 -9.85 -4.94 15.22
N ALA A 86 -9.86 -5.37 13.97
CA ALA A 86 -11.07 -5.85 13.29
C ALA A 86 -11.64 -7.11 13.96
N LEU A 87 -10.77 -8.05 14.40
CA LEU A 87 -11.21 -9.20 15.19
C LEU A 87 -11.86 -8.73 16.50
N GLY A 88 -11.28 -7.75 17.19
CA GLY A 88 -11.89 -7.15 18.38
C GLY A 88 -13.28 -6.58 18.11
N ILE A 89 -13.45 -5.85 17.02
CA ILE A 89 -14.75 -5.30 16.58
C ILE A 89 -15.78 -6.42 16.36
N ILE A 90 -15.39 -7.49 15.67
CA ILE A 90 -16.28 -8.63 15.44
C ILE A 90 -16.69 -9.28 16.75
N LYS A 91 -15.73 -9.52 17.66
CA LYS A 91 -16.04 -10.20 18.94
C LYS A 91 -16.92 -9.35 19.85
N ARG A 92 -16.72 -8.03 19.88
CA ARG A 92 -17.61 -7.09 20.54
C ARG A 92 -19.01 -7.13 19.93
N ALA A 93 -19.14 -6.97 18.63
CA ALA A 93 -20.43 -6.97 17.93
C ALA A 93 -21.17 -8.31 18.11
N ALA A 94 -20.44 -9.44 18.01
CA ALA A 94 -21.02 -10.77 18.21
C ALA A 94 -21.56 -10.97 19.63
N ALA A 95 -20.82 -10.53 20.67
CA ALA A 95 -21.27 -10.63 22.05
C ALA A 95 -22.54 -9.79 22.29
N GLU A 96 -22.58 -8.53 21.79
CA GLU A 96 -23.73 -7.64 21.88
C GLU A 96 -24.95 -8.27 21.21
N VAL A 97 -24.82 -8.77 19.97
CA VAL A 97 -25.93 -9.39 19.23
C VAL A 97 -26.39 -10.72 19.87
N ASN A 98 -25.48 -11.56 20.35
CA ASN A 98 -25.85 -12.79 21.02
C ASN A 98 -26.56 -12.53 22.38
N MET A 99 -26.23 -11.45 23.09
CA MET A 99 -27.01 -11.02 24.28
C MET A 99 -28.43 -10.58 23.87
N GLU A 100 -28.57 -9.76 22.83
CA GLU A 100 -29.87 -9.30 22.31
C GLU A 100 -30.76 -10.47 21.86
N LEU A 101 -30.15 -11.50 21.29
CA LEU A 101 -30.85 -12.72 20.83
C LEU A 101 -31.10 -13.74 21.96
N GLY A 102 -30.72 -13.40 23.22
CA GLY A 102 -30.89 -14.27 24.38
C GLY A 102 -30.06 -15.55 24.37
N LYS A 103 -28.96 -15.57 23.60
CA LYS A 103 -28.05 -16.70 23.45
C LYS A 103 -26.86 -16.64 24.41
N LEU A 104 -26.44 -15.45 24.80
CA LEU A 104 -25.32 -15.24 25.71
C LEU A 104 -25.80 -14.59 27.01
N ASP A 105 -25.36 -15.11 28.12
CA ASP A 105 -25.63 -14.51 29.45
C ASP A 105 -25.13 -13.05 29.47
N PRO A 106 -25.96 -12.10 29.93
CA PRO A 106 -25.60 -10.69 29.92
C PRO A 106 -24.39 -10.32 30.77
N ALA A 107 -24.09 -11.06 31.84
CA ALA A 107 -22.92 -10.78 32.67
C ALA A 107 -21.63 -11.20 31.96
N LEU A 108 -21.64 -12.39 31.35
CA LEU A 108 -20.52 -12.87 30.54
C LEU A 108 -20.35 -11.99 29.30
N GLY A 109 -21.44 -11.64 28.62
CA GLY A 109 -21.43 -10.81 27.43
C GLY A 109 -20.82 -9.43 27.69
N ARG A 110 -21.18 -8.77 28.78
CA ARG A 110 -20.56 -7.46 29.15
C ARG A 110 -19.06 -7.57 29.40
N ALA A 111 -18.59 -8.63 30.02
CA ALA A 111 -17.16 -8.84 30.25
C ALA A 111 -16.41 -9.08 28.91
N ILE A 112 -17.02 -9.85 28.00
CA ILE A 112 -16.48 -10.06 26.64
C ILE A 112 -16.41 -8.74 25.86
N VAL A 113 -17.48 -7.93 25.89
CA VAL A 113 -17.52 -6.60 25.25
C VAL A 113 -16.42 -5.69 25.78
N ALA A 114 -16.22 -5.65 27.11
CA ALA A 114 -15.18 -4.84 27.73
C ALA A 114 -13.76 -5.30 27.32
N ALA A 115 -13.51 -6.60 27.34
CA ALA A 115 -12.23 -7.17 26.92
C ALA A 115 -11.96 -6.97 25.41
N ALA A 116 -12.99 -7.15 24.56
CA ALA A 116 -12.91 -6.88 23.14
C ALA A 116 -12.64 -5.39 22.85
N GLN A 117 -13.20 -4.48 23.66
CA GLN A 117 -12.90 -3.06 23.55
C GLN A 117 -11.43 -2.74 23.83
N GLU A 118 -10.79 -3.41 24.80
CA GLU A 118 -9.36 -3.25 25.04
C GLU A 118 -8.52 -3.71 23.84
N VAL A 119 -8.95 -4.74 23.10
CA VAL A 119 -8.33 -5.16 21.83
C VAL A 119 -8.51 -4.09 20.76
N ILE A 120 -9.72 -3.55 20.61
CA ILE A 120 -10.02 -2.47 19.64
C ILE A 120 -9.14 -1.24 19.90
N ASP A 121 -8.92 -0.90 21.19
CA ASP A 121 -8.12 0.25 21.62
C ASP A 121 -6.60 0.02 21.50
N GLY A 122 -6.16 -1.19 21.09
CA GLY A 122 -4.74 -1.56 20.97
C GLY A 122 -4.03 -1.81 22.30
N ARG A 123 -4.75 -1.85 23.44
CA ARG A 123 -4.14 -2.06 24.76
C ARG A 123 -3.60 -3.48 24.95
N LEU A 124 -4.06 -4.42 24.14
CA LEU A 124 -3.68 -5.83 24.19
C LEU A 124 -2.86 -6.30 23.00
N ASP A 125 -2.29 -5.39 22.19
CA ASP A 125 -1.53 -5.70 20.97
C ASP A 125 -0.39 -6.71 21.20
N ASP A 126 0.30 -6.63 22.34
CA ASP A 126 1.42 -7.52 22.69
C ASP A 126 0.98 -8.99 22.96
N HIS A 127 -0.32 -9.24 22.97
CA HIS A 127 -0.91 -10.56 23.12
C HIS A 127 -1.29 -11.24 21.80
N PHE A 128 -0.89 -10.63 20.65
CA PHE A 128 -1.14 -11.14 19.30
C PHE A 128 0.17 -11.40 18.53
N PRO A 129 0.95 -12.44 18.95
CA PRO A 129 2.29 -12.65 18.42
C PRO A 129 2.35 -13.44 17.11
N LEU A 130 1.22 -13.86 16.55
CA LEU A 130 1.19 -14.83 15.46
C LEU A 130 1.70 -14.26 14.14
N VAL A 131 2.39 -15.10 13.39
CA VAL A 131 2.89 -14.77 12.05
C VAL A 131 1.76 -14.75 11.00
N VAL A 132 2.00 -14.09 9.89
CA VAL A 132 1.15 -14.14 8.69
C VAL A 132 1.13 -15.54 8.09
N TRP A 133 2.26 -16.21 8.08
CA TRP A 133 2.50 -17.53 7.48
C TRP A 133 1.96 -18.66 8.37
N GLN A 134 0.62 -18.78 8.41
CA GLN A 134 -0.13 -19.75 9.22
C GLN A 134 -1.15 -20.49 8.35
N THR A 135 -2.14 -21.15 8.95
CA THR A 135 -3.24 -21.75 8.18
C THR A 135 -3.94 -20.69 7.34
N GLY A 136 -4.22 -21.03 6.10
CA GLY A 136 -4.72 -20.08 5.12
C GLY A 136 -6.13 -19.54 5.37
N SER A 137 -6.91 -20.18 6.25
CA SER A 137 -8.20 -19.69 6.72
C SER A 137 -8.11 -18.57 7.79
N GLY A 138 -6.90 -18.35 8.36
CA GLY A 138 -6.73 -17.42 9.48
C GLY A 138 -7.21 -17.95 10.84
N THR A 139 -7.46 -19.26 10.96
CA THR A 139 -8.05 -19.86 12.17
C THR A 139 -7.22 -19.58 13.42
N GLN A 140 -5.89 -19.65 13.36
CA GLN A 140 -5.06 -19.38 14.54
C GLN A 140 -5.22 -17.94 15.04
N SER A 141 -5.33 -16.96 14.15
CA SER A 141 -5.56 -15.56 14.52
C SER A 141 -6.94 -15.34 15.15
N ASN A 142 -7.99 -15.99 14.60
CA ASN A 142 -9.31 -15.98 15.23
C ASN A 142 -9.27 -16.62 16.63
N MET A 143 -8.59 -17.77 16.77
CA MET A 143 -8.45 -18.42 18.07
C MET A 143 -7.62 -17.59 19.04
N ASN A 144 -6.57 -16.91 18.58
CA ASN A 144 -5.80 -15.99 19.40
C ASN A 144 -6.70 -14.88 19.97
N ALA A 145 -7.57 -14.27 19.15
CA ALA A 145 -8.53 -13.28 19.63
C ALA A 145 -9.52 -13.87 20.65
N ASN A 146 -10.04 -15.07 20.37
CA ASN A 146 -10.94 -15.75 21.30
C ASN A 146 -10.28 -16.02 22.67
N GLU A 147 -9.05 -16.51 22.67
CA GLU A 147 -8.28 -16.82 23.88
C GLU A 147 -7.92 -15.55 24.67
N VAL A 148 -7.42 -14.51 24.00
CA VAL A 148 -7.07 -13.23 24.63
C VAL A 148 -8.29 -12.59 25.28
N ILE A 149 -9.40 -12.49 24.55
CA ILE A 149 -10.64 -11.88 25.06
C ILE A 149 -11.24 -12.73 26.18
N SER A 150 -11.25 -14.05 26.02
CA SER A 150 -11.73 -14.97 27.09
C SER A 150 -10.93 -14.82 28.38
N ASN A 151 -9.59 -14.90 28.30
CA ASN A 151 -8.74 -14.81 29.48
C ASN A 151 -8.82 -13.43 30.16
N ARG A 152 -8.92 -12.35 29.37
CA ARG A 152 -9.11 -11.00 29.92
C ARG A 152 -10.48 -10.84 30.59
N ALA A 153 -11.54 -11.37 29.98
CA ALA A 153 -12.88 -11.38 30.60
C ALA A 153 -12.95 -12.22 31.87
N ILE A 154 -12.27 -13.38 31.91
CA ILE A 154 -12.14 -14.21 33.11
C ILE A 154 -11.49 -13.41 34.25
N GLU A 155 -10.40 -12.72 33.97
CA GLU A 155 -9.70 -11.89 34.96
C GLU A 155 -10.61 -10.76 35.48
N MET A 156 -11.34 -10.05 34.58
CA MET A 156 -12.32 -9.01 34.98
C MET A 156 -13.42 -9.54 35.89
N LEU A 157 -13.79 -10.80 35.75
CA LEU A 157 -14.79 -11.47 36.57
C LEU A 157 -14.20 -12.13 37.82
N GLY A 158 -12.91 -11.93 38.12
CA GLY A 158 -12.24 -12.50 39.29
C GLY A 158 -11.95 -14.01 39.19
N GLY A 159 -11.98 -14.57 37.96
CA GLY A 159 -11.68 -15.96 37.70
C GLY A 159 -10.18 -16.24 37.52
N VAL A 160 -9.83 -17.49 37.29
CA VAL A 160 -8.45 -17.94 37.08
C VAL A 160 -8.16 -18.00 35.55
N MET A 161 -7.22 -17.22 35.12
CA MET A 161 -6.78 -17.18 33.70
C MET A 161 -6.36 -18.59 33.21
N GLY A 162 -6.82 -18.99 32.03
CA GLY A 162 -6.59 -20.32 31.48
C GLY A 162 -7.61 -21.40 31.89
N SER A 163 -8.46 -21.10 32.89
CA SER A 163 -9.47 -22.05 33.36
C SER A 163 -10.65 -22.26 32.40
N LYS A 164 -10.83 -21.39 31.44
CA LYS A 164 -12.02 -21.31 30.56
C LYS A 164 -13.34 -21.12 31.30
N LYS A 165 -13.27 -20.63 32.54
CA LYS A 165 -14.42 -20.35 33.40
C LYS A 165 -14.25 -18.99 34.08
N PRO A 166 -15.32 -18.17 34.15
CA PRO A 166 -16.69 -18.44 33.64
C PRO A 166 -16.85 -18.21 32.13
N VAL A 167 -15.84 -17.67 31.42
CA VAL A 167 -15.90 -17.40 29.98
C VAL A 167 -15.10 -18.44 29.21
N HIS A 168 -15.73 -19.10 28.22
CA HIS A 168 -15.07 -20.07 27.35
C HIS A 168 -14.76 -19.45 25.98
N PRO A 169 -13.52 -19.60 25.42
CA PRO A 169 -13.15 -18.96 24.17
C PRO A 169 -14.01 -19.38 22.97
N ASN A 170 -14.39 -20.66 22.87
CA ASN A 170 -15.21 -21.15 21.75
C ASN A 170 -16.70 -20.99 22.02
N ASP A 171 -17.19 -21.35 23.21
CA ASP A 171 -18.62 -21.42 23.48
C ASP A 171 -19.26 -20.04 23.71
N HIS A 172 -18.47 -19.05 24.19
CA HIS A 172 -18.96 -17.72 24.49
C HIS A 172 -18.38 -16.66 23.55
N VAL A 173 -17.04 -16.53 23.41
CA VAL A 173 -16.42 -15.49 22.58
C VAL A 173 -16.63 -15.76 21.10
N ASN A 174 -16.56 -17.03 20.67
CA ASN A 174 -16.79 -17.44 19.27
C ASN A 174 -18.23 -17.88 18.97
N MET A 175 -19.17 -17.65 19.89
CA MET A 175 -20.57 -18.04 19.72
C MET A 175 -21.16 -17.50 18.42
N SER A 176 -21.88 -18.37 17.67
CA SER A 176 -22.52 -18.07 16.37
C SER A 176 -21.54 -17.77 15.23
N GLN A 177 -20.25 -18.12 15.36
CA GLN A 177 -19.20 -17.79 14.42
C GLN A 177 -18.40 -19.04 14.03
N SER A 178 -17.67 -18.92 12.91
CA SER A 178 -16.57 -19.79 12.51
C SER A 178 -15.35 -18.92 12.18
N SER A 179 -14.14 -19.48 12.23
CA SER A 179 -12.97 -18.79 11.68
C SER A 179 -13.15 -18.49 10.18
N ASN A 180 -13.91 -19.33 9.48
CA ASN A 180 -14.10 -19.24 8.04
C ASN A 180 -14.89 -18.00 7.62
N ASP A 181 -15.86 -17.55 8.41
CA ASP A 181 -16.58 -16.29 8.17
C ASP A 181 -15.96 -15.10 8.92
N THR A 182 -15.31 -15.34 10.07
CA THR A 182 -14.77 -14.28 10.92
C THR A 182 -13.50 -13.65 10.34
N TYR A 183 -12.55 -14.44 9.85
CA TYR A 183 -11.30 -13.88 9.33
C TYR A 183 -11.51 -13.10 8.02
N PRO A 184 -12.29 -13.56 7.02
CA PRO A 184 -12.66 -12.73 5.87
C PRO A 184 -13.38 -11.45 6.27
N THR A 185 -14.28 -11.51 7.25
CA THR A 185 -14.93 -10.31 7.80
C THR A 185 -13.90 -9.33 8.38
N ALA A 186 -12.90 -9.83 9.14
CA ALA A 186 -11.83 -8.99 9.65
C ALA A 186 -10.98 -8.37 8.55
N MET A 187 -10.70 -9.09 7.46
CA MET A 187 -10.00 -8.56 6.29
C MET A 187 -10.76 -7.36 5.69
N HIS A 188 -12.05 -7.51 5.45
CA HIS A 188 -12.91 -6.48 4.88
C HIS A 188 -13.00 -5.25 5.78
N ILE A 189 -13.22 -5.43 7.09
CA ILE A 189 -13.26 -4.32 8.06
C ILE A 189 -11.92 -3.58 8.08
N ALA A 190 -10.82 -4.30 8.24
CA ALA A 190 -9.49 -3.68 8.33
C ALA A 190 -9.15 -2.89 7.06
N CYS A 191 -9.35 -3.50 5.88
CA CYS A 191 -9.04 -2.83 4.62
C CYS A 191 -9.93 -1.61 4.38
N ALA A 192 -11.22 -1.69 4.68
CA ALA A 192 -12.14 -0.56 4.52
C ALA A 192 -11.81 0.59 5.49
N GLU A 193 -11.52 0.30 6.78
CA GLU A 193 -11.12 1.31 7.75
C GLU A 193 -9.80 2.00 7.33
N GLU A 194 -8.78 1.24 6.93
CA GLU A 194 -7.48 1.79 6.52
C GLU A 194 -7.58 2.64 5.24
N ILE A 195 -8.35 2.19 4.25
CA ILE A 195 -8.62 2.99 3.04
C ILE A 195 -9.30 4.31 3.43
N HIS A 196 -10.37 4.23 4.23
CA HIS A 196 -11.20 5.40 4.56
C HIS A 196 -10.46 6.40 5.44
N ARG A 197 -9.74 5.91 6.46
CA ARG A 197 -9.12 6.76 7.49
C ARG A 197 -7.72 7.25 7.13
N HIS A 198 -6.99 6.52 6.30
CA HIS A 198 -5.58 6.82 6.00
C HIS A 198 -5.34 7.11 4.52
N LEU A 199 -5.69 6.20 3.61
CA LEU A 199 -5.33 6.33 2.20
C LEU A 199 -6.07 7.46 1.50
N LEU A 200 -7.41 7.53 1.63
CA LEU A 200 -8.20 8.57 0.96
C LEU A 200 -7.84 9.98 1.43
N PRO A 201 -7.65 10.25 2.74
CA PRO A 201 -7.16 11.55 3.21
C PRO A 201 -5.77 11.90 2.69
N ALA A 202 -4.84 10.94 2.64
CA ALA A 202 -3.49 11.15 2.13
C ALA A 202 -3.48 11.50 0.63
N LEU A 203 -4.29 10.80 -0.16
CA LEU A 203 -4.47 11.12 -1.59
C LEU A 203 -5.14 12.49 -1.79
N ALA A 204 -6.11 12.85 -0.96
CA ALA A 204 -6.75 14.16 -1.02
C ALA A 204 -5.75 15.29 -0.68
N HIS A 205 -4.85 15.05 0.29
CA HIS A 205 -3.77 15.97 0.63
C HIS A 205 -2.82 16.19 -0.55
N LEU A 206 -2.38 15.12 -1.19
CA LEU A 206 -1.53 15.18 -2.39
C LEU A 206 -2.23 15.88 -3.56
N HIS A 207 -3.50 15.53 -3.83
CA HIS A 207 -4.31 16.18 -4.86
C HIS A 207 -4.36 17.69 -4.66
N LYS A 208 -4.68 18.13 -3.44
CA LYS A 208 -4.76 19.56 -3.10
C LYS A 208 -3.45 20.31 -3.38
N ALA A 209 -2.31 19.70 -3.05
CA ALA A 209 -1.00 20.30 -3.29
C ALA A 209 -0.67 20.41 -4.79
N LEU A 210 -0.94 19.37 -5.57
CA LEU A 210 -0.73 19.37 -7.01
C LEU A 210 -1.64 20.37 -7.73
N ASP A 211 -2.91 20.44 -7.35
CA ASP A 211 -3.88 21.39 -7.90
C ASP A 211 -3.51 22.84 -7.58
N ALA A 212 -3.00 23.10 -6.37
CA ALA A 212 -2.50 24.43 -6.00
C ALA A 212 -1.32 24.85 -6.90
N LYS A 213 -0.37 23.94 -7.19
CA LYS A 213 0.74 24.20 -8.12
C LYS A 213 0.24 24.41 -9.55
N ALA A 214 -0.72 23.60 -10.01
CA ALA A 214 -1.33 23.76 -11.33
C ALA A 214 -1.94 25.15 -11.51
N LYS A 215 -2.66 25.64 -10.53
CA LYS A 215 -3.24 26.98 -10.55
C LYS A 215 -2.19 28.10 -10.47
N ALA A 216 -1.21 27.96 -9.59
CA ALA A 216 -0.16 28.96 -9.42
C ALA A 216 0.70 29.14 -10.68
N TRP A 217 0.94 28.07 -11.43
CA TRP A 217 1.82 28.04 -12.60
C TRP A 217 1.10 28.05 -13.95
N ALA A 218 -0.18 28.39 -13.96
CA ALA A 218 -0.99 28.46 -15.18
C ALA A 218 -0.46 29.46 -16.22
N HIS A 219 0.35 30.44 -15.81
CA HIS A 219 0.93 31.45 -16.66
C HIS A 219 2.33 31.11 -17.18
N ILE A 220 2.99 30.09 -16.66
CA ILE A 220 4.37 29.72 -17.02
C ILE A 220 4.36 28.83 -18.26
N ILE A 221 4.71 29.40 -19.41
CA ILE A 221 4.76 28.67 -20.68
C ILE A 221 6.10 27.93 -20.79
N LYS A 222 6.06 26.66 -21.12
CA LYS A 222 7.20 25.78 -21.28
C LYS A 222 7.10 24.95 -22.55
N ILE A 223 8.20 24.33 -22.95
CA ILE A 223 8.15 23.33 -23.99
C ILE A 223 7.44 22.05 -23.48
N GLY A 224 6.47 21.55 -24.24
CA GLY A 224 5.93 20.22 -24.03
C GLY A 224 6.89 19.15 -24.54
N ARG A 225 6.80 17.93 -24.04
CA ARG A 225 7.60 16.79 -24.51
C ARG A 225 6.73 15.56 -24.72
N THR A 226 6.92 14.95 -25.88
CA THR A 226 6.39 13.62 -26.21
C THR A 226 7.55 12.73 -26.64
N HIS A 227 7.56 11.45 -26.24
CA HIS A 227 8.72 10.56 -26.46
C HIS A 227 10.03 11.11 -25.86
N THR A 228 9.97 11.96 -24.83
CA THR A 228 11.09 12.75 -24.30
C THR A 228 11.74 13.73 -25.31
N GLN A 229 11.11 13.93 -26.47
CA GLN A 229 11.52 14.89 -27.49
C GLN A 229 10.70 16.19 -27.39
N ASP A 230 11.27 17.29 -27.86
CA ASP A 230 10.59 18.58 -27.89
C ASP A 230 9.28 18.49 -28.68
N ALA A 231 8.21 19.04 -28.11
CA ALA A 231 6.90 19.14 -28.73
C ALA A 231 6.40 20.59 -28.70
N THR A 232 5.14 20.82 -28.99
CA THR A 232 4.53 22.16 -28.92
C THR A 232 4.45 22.67 -27.49
N PRO A 233 4.35 24.00 -27.28
CA PRO A 233 4.24 24.59 -25.95
C PRO A 233 3.02 24.14 -25.17
N ILE A 234 3.19 24.08 -23.84
CA ILE A 234 2.14 23.95 -22.83
C ILE A 234 2.44 24.93 -21.71
N THR A 235 1.56 25.06 -20.72
CA THR A 235 1.94 25.69 -19.47
C THR A 235 2.37 24.65 -18.42
N LEU A 236 3.25 25.04 -17.50
CA LEU A 236 3.61 24.20 -16.36
C LEU A 236 2.37 23.86 -15.52
N GLY A 237 1.43 24.80 -15.42
CA GLY A 237 0.13 24.56 -14.79
C GLY A 237 -0.69 23.48 -15.49
N GLN A 238 -0.72 23.43 -16.83
CA GLN A 238 -1.38 22.36 -17.58
C GLN A 238 -0.73 20.99 -17.32
N GLU A 239 0.59 20.92 -17.24
CA GLU A 239 1.31 19.70 -16.92
C GLU A 239 0.94 19.19 -15.52
N PHE A 240 0.96 20.04 -14.48
CA PHE A 240 0.58 19.70 -13.13
C PHE A 240 -0.92 19.42 -12.96
N SER A 241 -1.77 20.04 -13.76
CA SER A 241 -3.22 19.73 -13.78
C SER A 241 -3.50 18.29 -14.21
N GLY A 242 -2.68 17.74 -15.13
CA GLY A 242 -2.73 16.33 -15.49
C GLY A 242 -2.41 15.41 -14.32
N TYR A 243 -1.41 15.76 -13.51
CA TYR A 243 -1.08 15.00 -12.29
C TYR A 243 -2.19 15.06 -11.25
N ALA A 244 -2.74 16.24 -10.99
CA ALA A 244 -3.87 16.42 -10.08
C ALA A 244 -5.08 15.59 -10.53
N ALA A 245 -5.43 15.63 -11.81
CA ALA A 245 -6.54 14.86 -12.36
C ALA A 245 -6.34 13.34 -12.24
N GLN A 246 -5.10 12.84 -12.38
CA GLN A 246 -4.80 11.42 -12.18
C GLN A 246 -5.06 10.98 -10.72
N VAL A 247 -4.64 11.80 -9.75
CA VAL A 247 -4.87 11.50 -8.32
C VAL A 247 -6.36 11.57 -7.98
N GLU A 248 -7.08 12.60 -8.45
CA GLU A 248 -8.52 12.73 -8.26
C GLU A 248 -9.29 11.54 -8.83
N ALA A 249 -8.97 11.13 -10.05
CA ALA A 249 -9.57 9.95 -10.66
C ALA A 249 -9.24 8.67 -9.88
N GLY A 250 -8.02 8.59 -9.32
CA GLY A 250 -7.60 7.52 -8.42
C GLY A 250 -8.47 7.41 -7.18
N ILE A 251 -8.74 8.52 -6.51
CA ILE A 251 -9.65 8.59 -5.35
C ILE A 251 -11.03 8.05 -5.72
N ARG A 252 -11.62 8.52 -6.83
CA ARG A 252 -12.93 8.03 -7.29
C ARG A 252 -12.93 6.54 -7.59
N ARG A 253 -11.87 5.99 -8.19
CA ARG A 253 -11.74 4.54 -8.46
C ARG A 253 -11.72 3.74 -7.15
N ILE A 254 -10.94 4.14 -6.16
CA ILE A 254 -10.91 3.47 -4.85
C ILE A 254 -12.30 3.54 -4.21
N GLN A 255 -12.93 4.71 -4.18
CA GLN A 255 -14.26 4.88 -3.62
C GLN A 255 -15.32 3.99 -4.29
N SER A 256 -15.21 3.77 -5.61
CA SER A 256 -16.16 2.93 -6.34
C SER A 256 -16.07 1.44 -5.97
N THR A 257 -15.00 0.97 -5.35
CA THR A 257 -14.85 -0.42 -4.88
C THR A 257 -15.30 -0.64 -3.44
N MET A 258 -15.53 0.44 -2.68
CA MET A 258 -15.89 0.35 -1.27
C MET A 258 -17.22 -0.38 -0.99
N PRO A 259 -18.28 -0.23 -1.79
CA PRO A 259 -19.54 -0.94 -1.53
C PRO A 259 -19.37 -2.46 -1.46
N ASP A 260 -18.63 -3.07 -2.40
CA ASP A 260 -18.39 -4.52 -2.41
C ASP A 260 -17.45 -4.92 -1.26
N LEU A 261 -16.42 -4.11 -0.99
CA LEU A 261 -15.51 -4.35 0.13
C LEU A 261 -16.22 -4.30 1.49
N MET A 262 -17.34 -3.58 1.61
CA MET A 262 -18.12 -3.48 2.85
C MET A 262 -19.21 -4.55 2.99
N CYS A 263 -19.28 -5.53 2.09
CA CYS A 263 -20.15 -6.71 2.22
C CYS A 263 -19.46 -7.80 3.05
N LEU A 264 -20.05 -8.20 4.18
CA LEU A 264 -19.40 -9.04 5.19
C LEU A 264 -19.83 -10.51 5.10
N ALA A 265 -18.85 -11.41 5.27
CA ALA A 265 -19.05 -12.86 5.32
C ALA A 265 -19.70 -13.32 6.63
N GLN A 266 -19.62 -12.54 7.71
CA GLN A 266 -20.06 -12.92 9.04
C GLN A 266 -21.51 -13.42 9.04
N GLY A 267 -21.73 -14.53 9.75
CA GLY A 267 -23.00 -15.25 9.77
C GLY A 267 -23.11 -16.40 8.76
N GLY A 268 -22.13 -16.55 7.84
CA GLY A 268 -22.03 -17.71 6.95
C GLY A 268 -21.54 -18.98 7.68
N THR A 269 -20.86 -18.78 8.80
CA THR A 269 -20.24 -19.83 9.61
C THR A 269 -19.26 -20.70 8.83
N ALA A 270 -19.38 -22.04 8.89
CA ALA A 270 -18.35 -22.96 8.39
C ALA A 270 -18.22 -22.97 6.86
N VAL A 271 -19.34 -22.96 6.14
CA VAL A 271 -19.41 -23.14 4.67
C VAL A 271 -20.42 -22.23 3.96
N GLY A 272 -20.97 -21.24 4.66
CA GLY A 272 -21.93 -20.28 4.09
C GLY A 272 -23.40 -20.54 4.44
N THR A 273 -23.72 -21.68 5.07
CA THR A 273 -25.10 -22.05 5.41
C THR A 273 -25.65 -21.40 6.68
N GLY A 274 -24.78 -20.79 7.50
CA GLY A 274 -25.15 -20.21 8.78
C GLY A 274 -25.45 -21.25 9.88
N LEU A 275 -24.95 -22.46 9.74
CA LEU A 275 -25.14 -23.52 10.75
C LEU A 275 -24.69 -23.03 12.14
N ASN A 276 -25.54 -23.26 13.17
CA ASN A 276 -25.34 -22.85 14.55
C ASN A 276 -25.40 -21.33 14.82
N ALA A 277 -25.67 -20.50 13.82
CA ALA A 277 -26.00 -19.10 14.03
C ALA A 277 -27.53 -18.93 14.17
N PRO A 278 -28.04 -18.10 15.10
CA PRO A 278 -29.46 -17.83 15.20
C PRO A 278 -29.95 -16.99 14.02
N LYS A 279 -31.24 -17.14 13.68
CA LYS A 279 -31.86 -16.37 12.59
C LYS A 279 -31.71 -14.86 12.82
N GLY A 280 -31.28 -14.14 11.82
CA GLY A 280 -31.07 -12.69 11.85
C GLY A 280 -29.71 -12.26 12.46
N PHE A 281 -28.84 -13.21 12.82
CA PHE A 281 -27.52 -12.89 13.34
C PHE A 281 -26.64 -12.16 12.31
N ALA A 282 -26.65 -12.62 11.05
CA ALA A 282 -25.80 -12.06 9.99
C ALA A 282 -26.08 -10.57 9.73
N GLU A 283 -27.35 -10.20 9.64
CA GLU A 283 -27.78 -8.82 9.38
C GLU A 283 -27.50 -7.92 10.61
N ARG A 284 -27.78 -8.43 11.82
CA ARG A 284 -27.60 -7.68 13.07
C ARG A 284 -26.12 -7.42 13.36
N ILE A 285 -25.27 -8.43 13.15
CA ILE A 285 -23.83 -8.25 13.42
C ILE A 285 -23.21 -7.27 12.41
N ALA A 286 -23.61 -7.32 11.13
CA ALA A 286 -23.15 -6.35 10.14
C ALA A 286 -23.59 -4.92 10.50
N ALA A 287 -24.85 -4.73 10.92
CA ALA A 287 -25.33 -3.44 11.40
C ALA A 287 -24.57 -2.96 12.65
N ARG A 288 -24.28 -3.85 13.59
CA ARG A 288 -23.50 -3.51 14.78
C ARG A 288 -22.05 -3.13 14.44
N ILE A 289 -21.43 -3.82 13.51
CA ILE A 289 -20.11 -3.47 12.98
C ILE A 289 -20.15 -2.09 12.34
N ALA A 290 -21.19 -1.79 11.55
CA ALA A 290 -21.37 -0.47 10.95
C ALA A 290 -21.50 0.64 11.99
N GLU A 291 -22.23 0.42 13.08
CA GLU A 291 -22.34 1.36 14.22
C GLU A 291 -20.97 1.60 14.90
N ILE A 292 -20.23 0.53 15.17
CA ILE A 292 -18.93 0.61 15.86
C ILE A 292 -17.89 1.35 15.01
N THR A 293 -17.87 1.10 13.69
CA THR A 293 -16.85 1.64 12.79
C THR A 293 -17.21 2.99 12.18
N GLY A 294 -18.51 3.31 12.11
CA GLY A 294 -19.04 4.47 11.37
C GLY A 294 -19.03 4.27 9.86
N LEU A 295 -18.77 3.06 9.36
CA LEU A 295 -18.78 2.72 7.94
C LEU A 295 -20.00 1.84 7.59
N PRO A 296 -20.61 1.97 6.40
CA PRO A 296 -21.89 1.32 6.07
C PRO A 296 -21.70 -0.15 5.70
N PHE A 297 -21.15 -0.95 6.59
CA PHE A 297 -21.04 -2.40 6.41
C PHE A 297 -22.40 -3.06 6.37
N THR A 298 -22.53 -4.04 5.48
CA THR A 298 -23.74 -4.83 5.27
C THR A 298 -23.43 -6.32 5.28
N SER A 299 -24.44 -7.14 5.52
CA SER A 299 -24.34 -8.59 5.36
C SER A 299 -24.28 -8.93 3.86
N ALA A 300 -23.26 -9.68 3.43
CA ALA A 300 -23.17 -10.10 2.04
C ALA A 300 -24.41 -10.90 1.61
N PRO A 301 -24.94 -10.64 0.42
CA PRO A 301 -26.17 -11.31 -0.06
C PRO A 301 -25.94 -12.80 -0.34
N ASN A 302 -24.72 -13.21 -0.64
CA ASN A 302 -24.33 -14.60 -0.87
C ASN A 302 -23.15 -14.97 0.01
N LYS A 303 -23.39 -15.78 1.04
CA LYS A 303 -22.35 -16.20 1.99
C LYS A 303 -21.39 -17.24 1.41
N PHE A 304 -21.80 -17.99 0.39
CA PHE A 304 -20.96 -19.00 -0.27
C PHE A 304 -19.85 -18.33 -1.10
N GLU A 305 -20.20 -17.24 -1.79
CA GLU A 305 -19.24 -16.46 -2.57
C GLU A 305 -18.19 -15.84 -1.67
N VAL A 306 -18.58 -15.08 -0.64
CA VAL A 306 -17.64 -14.33 0.20
C VAL A 306 -16.79 -15.17 1.17
N LEU A 307 -17.05 -16.47 1.28
CA LEU A 307 -16.16 -17.42 1.98
C LEU A 307 -15.14 -18.06 1.03
N ALA A 308 -15.56 -18.34 -0.20
CA ALA A 308 -14.78 -19.11 -1.14
C ALA A 308 -13.99 -18.24 -2.13
N ALA A 309 -14.44 -17.01 -2.37
CA ALA A 309 -13.81 -16.04 -3.25
C ALA A 309 -13.55 -14.70 -2.53
N HIS A 310 -12.61 -13.93 -3.04
CA HIS A 310 -12.24 -12.61 -2.49
C HIS A 310 -12.14 -11.57 -3.61
N ASP A 311 -13.05 -11.60 -4.56
CA ASP A 311 -13.07 -10.73 -5.73
C ASP A 311 -13.13 -9.25 -5.33
N ALA A 312 -13.89 -8.92 -4.28
CA ALA A 312 -13.92 -7.57 -3.72
C ALA A 312 -12.54 -7.08 -3.26
N MET A 313 -11.73 -7.95 -2.66
CA MET A 313 -10.36 -7.64 -2.26
C MET A 313 -9.45 -7.44 -3.47
N VAL A 314 -9.53 -8.31 -4.47
CA VAL A 314 -8.73 -8.22 -5.70
C VAL A 314 -9.07 -6.94 -6.45
N MET A 315 -10.36 -6.63 -6.63
CA MET A 315 -10.85 -5.43 -7.32
C MET A 315 -10.43 -4.15 -6.59
N SER A 316 -10.61 -4.11 -5.28
CA SER A 316 -10.28 -2.93 -4.48
C SER A 316 -8.77 -2.66 -4.48
N HIS A 317 -7.95 -3.70 -4.32
CA HIS A 317 -6.49 -3.55 -4.45
C HIS A 317 -6.07 -3.21 -5.89
N GLY A 318 -6.82 -3.63 -6.90
CA GLY A 318 -6.63 -3.23 -8.30
C GLY A 318 -6.79 -1.73 -8.51
N ALA A 319 -7.73 -1.09 -7.79
CA ALA A 319 -7.85 0.36 -7.76
C ALA A 319 -6.64 1.04 -7.10
N VAL A 320 -6.14 0.49 -5.97
CA VAL A 320 -4.91 0.96 -5.31
C VAL A 320 -3.70 0.80 -6.25
N ASN A 321 -3.59 -0.32 -6.93
CA ASN A 321 -2.54 -0.59 -7.92
C ASN A 321 -2.57 0.40 -9.10
N THR A 322 -3.75 0.81 -9.54
CA THR A 322 -3.91 1.85 -10.57
C THR A 322 -3.40 3.21 -10.08
N VAL A 323 -3.65 3.55 -8.81
CA VAL A 323 -3.10 4.76 -8.19
C VAL A 323 -1.57 4.68 -8.12
N ALA A 324 -1.01 3.54 -7.74
CA ALA A 324 0.43 3.33 -7.74
C ALA A 324 1.05 3.56 -9.13
N ALA A 325 0.40 3.10 -10.21
CA ALA A 325 0.84 3.37 -11.59
C ALA A 325 0.83 4.87 -11.91
N SER A 326 -0.20 5.60 -11.48
CA SER A 326 -0.27 7.06 -11.63
C SER A 326 0.84 7.77 -10.87
N LEU A 327 1.05 7.43 -9.60
CA LEU A 327 2.06 8.05 -8.76
C LEU A 327 3.49 7.73 -9.20
N PHE A 328 3.72 6.53 -9.72
CA PHE A 328 5.00 6.14 -10.31
C PHE A 328 5.38 7.06 -11.48
N LYS A 329 4.42 7.34 -12.38
CA LYS A 329 4.60 8.26 -13.50
C LYS A 329 4.83 9.70 -13.00
N ILE A 330 4.02 10.20 -12.09
CA ILE A 330 4.11 11.56 -11.55
C ILE A 330 5.47 11.80 -10.89
N ALA A 331 5.92 10.89 -10.03
CA ALA A 331 7.22 11.00 -9.38
C ALA A 331 8.40 10.96 -10.37
N ASN A 332 8.31 10.13 -11.42
CA ASN A 332 9.33 10.08 -12.47
C ASN A 332 9.38 11.37 -13.28
N ASP A 333 8.25 11.96 -13.67
CA ASP A 333 8.23 13.22 -14.37
C ASP A 333 8.83 14.35 -13.53
N ILE A 334 8.39 14.48 -12.27
CA ILE A 334 8.86 15.53 -11.37
C ILE A 334 10.38 15.44 -11.15
N ARG A 335 10.92 14.23 -10.88
CA ARG A 335 12.37 14.10 -10.72
C ARG A 335 13.15 14.35 -12.01
N PHE A 336 12.56 14.04 -13.17
CA PHE A 336 13.19 14.27 -14.46
C PHE A 336 13.21 15.76 -14.81
N LEU A 337 12.11 16.48 -14.57
CA LEU A 337 12.04 17.95 -14.70
C LEU A 337 13.03 18.65 -13.75
N GLY A 338 13.26 18.09 -12.56
CA GLY A 338 14.25 18.59 -11.59
C GLY A 338 15.70 18.11 -11.83
N SER A 339 15.96 17.35 -12.88
CA SER A 339 17.29 16.77 -13.16
C SER A 339 18.37 17.82 -13.43
N GLY A 340 19.57 17.54 -13.00
CA GLY A 340 20.72 18.43 -13.23
C GLY A 340 21.40 18.85 -11.90
N PRO A 341 21.49 20.15 -11.57
CA PRO A 341 20.77 21.32 -12.10
C PRO A 341 21.31 21.95 -13.38
N ARG A 342 22.54 21.64 -13.80
CA ARG A 342 23.18 22.26 -14.97
C ARG A 342 23.26 21.35 -16.19
N SER A 343 23.39 20.04 -15.99
CA SER A 343 23.55 19.03 -17.05
C SER A 343 22.30 18.17 -17.25
N GLY A 344 21.15 18.59 -16.77
CA GLY A 344 19.84 17.99 -16.98
C GLY A 344 18.81 19.00 -17.45
N LEU A 345 17.53 18.71 -17.28
CA LEU A 345 16.45 19.62 -17.68
C LEU A 345 16.40 20.88 -16.81
N GLY A 346 16.51 20.70 -15.50
CA GLY A 346 16.58 21.81 -14.53
C GLY A 346 15.40 22.77 -14.59
N GLU A 347 14.21 22.33 -15.00
CA GLU A 347 13.00 23.17 -15.08
C GLU A 347 12.36 23.36 -13.68
N LEU A 348 12.58 22.41 -12.78
CA LEU A 348 12.11 22.48 -11.41
C LEU A 348 13.29 22.49 -10.42
N SER A 349 13.13 23.22 -9.32
CA SER A 349 13.96 23.10 -8.12
C SER A 349 13.19 22.27 -7.10
N LEU A 350 13.78 21.14 -6.67
CA LEU A 350 13.21 20.29 -5.65
C LEU A 350 13.75 20.65 -4.28
N PRO A 351 13.00 20.44 -3.17
CA PRO A 351 13.48 20.68 -1.82
C PRO A 351 14.77 19.89 -1.48
N GLU A 352 15.65 20.53 -0.74
CA GLU A 352 16.88 19.95 -0.24
C GLU A 352 16.64 19.39 1.17
N ASN A 353 16.28 18.10 1.26
CA ASN A 353 15.87 17.49 2.53
C ASN A 353 17.07 16.89 3.30
N GLU A 354 18.06 16.37 2.58
CA GLU A 354 19.26 15.75 3.16
C GLU A 354 20.47 15.80 2.19
N PRO A 355 21.71 15.66 2.68
CA PRO A 355 22.89 15.53 1.83
C PRO A 355 22.79 14.33 0.88
N GLY A 356 22.92 14.57 -0.42
CA GLY A 356 22.71 13.57 -1.47
C GLY A 356 23.92 12.68 -1.78
N SER A 357 25.09 12.94 -1.19
CA SER A 357 26.31 12.18 -1.50
C SER A 357 27.35 12.28 -0.41
N SER A 358 28.03 11.17 -0.13
CA SER A 358 29.17 11.11 0.81
C SER A 358 30.48 11.65 0.22
N ILE A 359 30.60 11.78 -1.10
CA ILE A 359 31.85 12.18 -1.81
C ILE A 359 31.68 13.38 -2.76
N MET A 360 30.43 13.83 -3.01
CA MET A 360 30.12 14.97 -3.87
C MET A 360 29.44 16.06 -3.03
N PRO A 361 30.20 17.00 -2.44
CA PRO A 361 29.62 18.04 -1.58
C PRO A 361 28.59 18.90 -2.34
N GLY A 362 27.46 19.17 -1.71
CA GLY A 362 26.38 19.99 -2.29
C GLY A 362 25.50 19.29 -3.32
N LYS A 363 25.69 17.98 -3.55
CA LYS A 363 24.77 17.19 -4.39
C LYS A 363 23.47 16.92 -3.64
N VAL A 364 22.34 17.24 -4.26
CA VAL A 364 20.99 16.95 -3.77
C VAL A 364 20.32 15.94 -4.70
N ASN A 365 19.70 14.93 -4.14
CA ASN A 365 18.97 13.90 -4.90
C ASN A 365 17.45 14.07 -4.76
N PRO A 366 16.65 13.61 -5.73
CA PRO A 366 15.18 13.66 -5.67
C PRO A 366 14.63 12.50 -4.79
N THR A 367 15.06 12.41 -3.54
CA THR A 367 14.88 11.24 -2.67
C THR A 367 13.43 10.91 -2.39
N GLN A 368 12.55 11.91 -2.29
CA GLN A 368 11.12 11.71 -2.11
C GLN A 368 10.47 11.06 -3.35
N CYS A 369 10.89 11.44 -4.55
CA CYS A 369 10.46 10.77 -5.78
C CYS A 369 10.92 9.31 -5.82
N GLU A 370 12.17 9.05 -5.36
CA GLU A 370 12.72 7.71 -5.32
C GLU A 370 11.96 6.83 -4.31
N ALA A 371 11.70 7.34 -3.11
CA ALA A 371 10.94 6.64 -2.08
C ALA A 371 9.53 6.28 -2.58
N LEU A 372 8.81 7.24 -3.17
CA LEU A 372 7.48 7.02 -3.71
C LEU A 372 7.48 5.95 -4.82
N THR A 373 8.47 5.98 -5.72
CA THR A 373 8.55 4.96 -6.77
C THR A 373 8.86 3.56 -6.22
N GLN A 374 9.67 3.43 -5.16
CA GLN A 374 9.91 2.15 -4.48
C GLN A 374 8.62 1.61 -3.84
N VAL A 375 7.84 2.47 -3.19
CA VAL A 375 6.53 2.09 -2.64
C VAL A 375 5.59 1.60 -3.76
N CYS A 376 5.53 2.29 -4.89
CA CYS A 376 4.73 1.85 -6.02
C CYS A 376 5.14 0.45 -6.53
N VAL A 377 6.45 0.17 -6.62
CA VAL A 377 6.96 -1.16 -7.00
C VAL A 377 6.51 -2.24 -6.01
N GLN A 378 6.55 -1.95 -4.71
CA GLN A 378 6.07 -2.88 -3.68
C GLN A 378 4.57 -3.16 -3.86
N VAL A 379 3.76 -2.12 -4.13
CA VAL A 379 2.31 -2.27 -4.39
C VAL A 379 2.04 -3.13 -5.62
N PHE A 380 2.82 -2.99 -6.71
CA PHE A 380 2.71 -3.86 -7.89
C PHE A 380 2.96 -5.34 -7.53
N GLY A 381 4.00 -5.61 -6.74
CA GLY A 381 4.30 -6.96 -6.25
C GLY A 381 3.18 -7.52 -5.36
N ASN A 382 2.68 -6.71 -4.45
CA ASN A 382 1.57 -7.07 -3.58
C ASN A 382 0.29 -7.36 -4.37
N HIS A 383 0.00 -6.57 -5.43
CA HIS A 383 -1.16 -6.80 -6.27
C HIS A 383 -1.07 -8.15 -7.02
N ALA A 384 0.09 -8.50 -7.52
CA ALA A 384 0.31 -9.81 -8.13
C ALA A 384 0.04 -10.97 -7.13
N ALA A 385 0.54 -10.84 -5.89
CA ALA A 385 0.31 -11.81 -4.83
C ALA A 385 -1.18 -11.92 -4.47
N ILE A 386 -1.88 -10.78 -4.32
CA ILE A 386 -3.32 -10.73 -4.01
C ILE A 386 -4.15 -11.35 -5.14
N THR A 387 -3.85 -11.02 -6.40
CA THR A 387 -4.57 -11.57 -7.56
C THR A 387 -4.40 -13.08 -7.64
N PHE A 388 -3.18 -13.58 -7.45
CA PHE A 388 -2.92 -15.01 -7.43
C PHE A 388 -3.64 -15.69 -6.26
N ALA A 389 -3.56 -15.14 -5.05
CA ALA A 389 -4.24 -15.65 -3.87
C ALA A 389 -5.77 -15.65 -4.02
N GLY A 390 -6.33 -14.58 -4.61
CA GLY A 390 -7.78 -14.47 -4.90
C GLY A 390 -8.27 -15.47 -5.96
N SER A 391 -7.40 -15.87 -6.89
CA SER A 391 -7.74 -16.88 -7.91
C SER A 391 -7.75 -18.32 -7.36
N GLN A 392 -7.32 -18.50 -6.12
CA GLN A 392 -7.29 -19.80 -5.45
C GLN A 392 -8.58 -20.02 -4.64
N GLY A 393 -8.66 -21.14 -3.99
CA GLY A 393 -9.80 -21.58 -3.22
C GLY A 393 -10.36 -22.88 -3.84
N HIS A 394 -10.76 -23.79 -2.95
CA HIS A 394 -11.37 -25.04 -3.35
C HIS A 394 -12.71 -25.15 -2.65
N PHE A 395 -13.77 -25.27 -3.46
CA PHE A 395 -15.15 -25.42 -3.00
C PHE A 395 -15.57 -24.21 -2.14
N GLU A 396 -15.79 -24.38 -0.84
CA GLU A 396 -16.45 -23.43 0.03
C GLU A 396 -15.47 -22.52 0.83
N LEU A 397 -14.14 -22.62 0.58
CA LEU A 397 -13.18 -21.79 1.33
C LEU A 397 -11.92 -21.45 0.52
N ASN A 398 -11.56 -20.18 0.51
CA ASN A 398 -10.24 -19.71 0.14
C ASN A 398 -9.30 -19.81 1.35
N VAL A 399 -8.12 -20.39 1.14
CA VAL A 399 -7.12 -20.61 2.20
C VAL A 399 -5.83 -19.80 2.00
N TYR A 400 -5.94 -18.59 1.43
CA TYR A 400 -4.87 -17.63 1.25
C TYR A 400 -5.14 -16.30 1.96
N ASN A 401 -6.07 -16.30 2.91
CA ASN A 401 -6.56 -15.10 3.59
C ASN A 401 -5.46 -14.28 4.28
N PRO A 402 -4.55 -14.87 5.08
CA PRO A 402 -3.55 -14.06 5.81
C PRO A 402 -2.58 -13.33 4.88
N VAL A 403 -2.11 -13.97 3.81
CA VAL A 403 -1.19 -13.31 2.85
C VAL A 403 -1.91 -12.23 2.05
N MET A 404 -3.18 -12.43 1.71
CA MET A 404 -3.99 -11.42 1.02
C MET A 404 -4.21 -10.20 1.90
N ALA A 405 -4.61 -10.40 3.14
CA ALA A 405 -4.81 -9.32 4.11
C ALA A 405 -3.52 -8.52 4.37
N TYR A 406 -2.41 -9.22 4.58
CA TYR A 406 -1.12 -8.58 4.85
C TYR A 406 -0.66 -7.71 3.68
N ASN A 407 -0.66 -8.24 2.46
CA ASN A 407 -0.22 -7.49 1.27
C ASN A 407 -1.14 -6.29 0.97
N PHE A 408 -2.46 -6.46 1.19
CA PHE A 408 -3.41 -5.37 1.00
C PHE A 408 -3.15 -4.22 1.97
N LEU A 409 -3.10 -4.53 3.26
CA LEU A 409 -2.91 -3.55 4.32
C LEU A 409 -1.53 -2.88 4.26
N GLN A 410 -0.48 -3.63 3.91
CA GLN A 410 0.85 -3.07 3.66
C GLN A 410 0.80 -2.05 2.53
N SER A 411 0.11 -2.37 1.42
CA SER A 411 -0.01 -1.45 0.28
C SER A 411 -0.74 -0.16 0.66
N VAL A 412 -1.84 -0.27 1.40
CA VAL A 412 -2.63 0.89 1.84
C VAL A 412 -1.81 1.80 2.75
N GLN A 413 -1.13 1.22 3.74
CA GLN A 413 -0.29 1.98 4.66
C GLN A 413 0.88 2.66 3.94
N LEU A 414 1.67 1.91 3.17
CA LEU A 414 2.82 2.45 2.44
C LEU A 414 2.41 3.58 1.48
N MET A 415 1.29 3.41 0.77
CA MET A 415 0.78 4.44 -0.14
C MET A 415 0.32 5.69 0.60
N ALA A 416 -0.36 5.55 1.73
CA ALA A 416 -0.80 6.68 2.55
C ALA A 416 0.41 7.46 3.08
N ASP A 417 1.36 6.77 3.70
CA ASP A 417 2.57 7.37 4.28
C ASP A 417 3.42 8.05 3.19
N ALA A 418 3.61 7.39 2.05
CA ALA A 418 4.38 7.93 0.94
C ALA A 418 3.71 9.15 0.29
N CYS A 419 2.38 9.17 0.17
CA CYS A 419 1.65 10.34 -0.34
C CYS A 419 1.79 11.55 0.59
N ILE A 420 1.72 11.36 1.91
CA ILE A 420 1.93 12.44 2.88
C ILE A 420 3.37 12.94 2.80
N SER A 421 4.36 12.03 2.88
CA SER A 421 5.78 12.38 2.82
C SER A 421 6.13 13.11 1.52
N PHE A 422 5.67 12.62 0.38
CA PHE A 422 5.89 13.23 -0.93
C PHE A 422 5.23 14.60 -1.05
N THR A 423 4.04 14.77 -0.48
CA THR A 423 3.35 16.06 -0.46
C THR A 423 4.14 17.08 0.35
N ASP A 424 4.47 16.75 1.59
CA ASP A 424 5.03 17.70 2.55
C ASP A 424 6.51 18.00 2.26
N ASN A 425 7.27 16.98 1.86
CA ASN A 425 8.72 17.09 1.69
C ASN A 425 9.17 17.24 0.22
N CYS A 426 8.25 17.20 -0.75
CA CYS A 426 8.56 17.44 -2.16
C CYS A 426 7.59 18.44 -2.79
N VAL A 427 6.31 18.07 -3.02
CA VAL A 427 5.38 18.86 -3.82
C VAL A 427 5.19 20.27 -3.26
N ALA A 428 5.06 20.42 -1.94
CA ALA A 428 4.87 21.73 -1.29
C ALA A 428 6.02 22.69 -1.60
N GLY A 429 7.26 22.19 -1.60
CA GLY A 429 8.46 22.99 -1.77
C GLY A 429 9.04 23.05 -3.18
N ILE A 430 8.39 22.46 -4.20
CA ILE A 430 8.84 22.59 -5.58
C ILE A 430 8.71 24.02 -6.05
N GLU A 431 9.74 24.53 -6.74
CA GLU A 431 9.75 25.83 -7.37
C GLU A 431 10.09 25.75 -8.87
N PRO A 432 9.48 26.56 -9.75
CA PRO A 432 9.83 26.59 -11.16
C PRO A 432 11.14 27.38 -11.37
N ARG A 433 12.00 26.90 -12.26
CA ARG A 433 13.18 27.65 -12.71
C ARG A 433 12.83 28.31 -14.02
N GLU A 434 12.15 29.46 -13.95
CA GLU A 434 11.59 30.15 -15.10
C GLU A 434 12.63 30.54 -16.17
N ASP A 435 13.87 30.85 -15.76
CA ASP A 435 14.93 31.15 -16.71
C ASP A 435 15.31 29.91 -17.55
N ASN A 436 15.41 28.73 -16.94
CA ASN A 436 15.69 27.50 -17.67
C ASN A 436 14.51 27.11 -18.57
N ILE A 437 13.29 27.27 -18.07
CA ILE A 437 12.05 27.01 -18.83
C ILE A 437 12.01 27.91 -20.06
N ARG A 438 12.23 29.21 -19.91
CA ARG A 438 12.25 30.19 -20.98
C ARG A 438 13.36 29.88 -22.01
N ALA A 439 14.58 29.63 -21.55
CA ALA A 439 15.69 29.28 -22.41
C ALA A 439 15.47 28.00 -23.23
N ALA A 440 14.79 27.00 -22.65
CA ALA A 440 14.40 25.79 -23.37
C ALA A 440 13.32 26.05 -24.40
N LEU A 441 12.32 26.86 -24.07
CA LEU A 441 11.23 27.26 -24.98
C LEU A 441 11.76 28.04 -26.18
N GLU A 442 12.61 29.06 -25.97
CA GLU A 442 13.17 29.90 -27.00
C GLU A 442 14.05 29.12 -28.00
N ARG A 443 14.70 28.06 -27.57
CA ARG A 443 15.55 27.20 -28.43
C ARG A 443 14.75 26.13 -29.19
N SER A 444 13.47 25.94 -28.89
CA SER A 444 12.68 24.86 -29.45
C SER A 444 12.39 25.11 -30.94
N LEU A 445 12.72 24.11 -31.75
CA LEU A 445 12.38 24.12 -33.18
C LEU A 445 10.89 23.79 -33.45
N MET A 446 10.17 23.29 -32.45
CA MET A 446 8.77 22.91 -32.59
C MET A 446 7.81 24.11 -32.57
N LEU A 447 8.30 25.30 -32.24
CA LEU A 447 7.57 26.55 -32.42
C LEU A 447 7.22 26.83 -33.91
N VAL A 448 7.95 26.22 -34.84
CA VAL A 448 7.67 26.29 -36.30
C VAL A 448 6.25 25.78 -36.62
N THR A 449 5.65 24.99 -35.78
CA THR A 449 4.28 24.44 -35.94
C THR A 449 3.27 25.58 -36.15
N ALA A 450 3.45 26.73 -35.48
CA ALA A 450 2.61 27.90 -35.66
C ALA A 450 2.62 28.49 -37.10
N LEU A 451 3.68 28.25 -37.86
CA LEU A 451 3.79 28.71 -39.26
C LEU A 451 3.06 27.79 -40.25
N ALA A 452 2.83 26.53 -39.89
CA ALA A 452 2.30 25.54 -40.82
C ALA A 452 0.94 25.92 -41.46
N PRO A 453 -0.01 26.56 -40.76
CA PRO A 453 -1.26 27.01 -41.38
C PRO A 453 -1.07 28.05 -42.49
N LYS A 454 -0.02 28.89 -42.40
CA LYS A 454 0.25 29.94 -43.35
C LYS A 454 1.13 29.48 -44.54
N ILE A 455 2.20 28.72 -44.24
CA ILE A 455 3.23 28.40 -45.28
C ILE A 455 3.19 26.94 -45.73
N GLY A 456 2.34 26.11 -45.12
CA GLY A 456 2.24 24.67 -45.34
C GLY A 456 3.28 23.87 -44.55
N TYR A 457 2.93 22.59 -44.25
CA TYR A 457 3.72 21.67 -43.46
C TYR A 457 5.14 21.47 -44.00
N ASP A 458 5.28 21.25 -45.30
CA ASP A 458 6.58 20.96 -45.91
C ASP A 458 7.57 22.13 -45.79
N ASN A 459 7.09 23.37 -45.93
CA ASN A 459 7.92 24.54 -45.77
C ASN A 459 8.31 24.76 -44.29
N ALA A 460 7.39 24.55 -43.36
CA ALA A 460 7.69 24.56 -41.91
C ALA A 460 8.77 23.52 -41.58
N ALA A 461 8.65 22.31 -42.12
CA ALA A 461 9.65 21.24 -41.92
C ALA A 461 11.03 21.62 -42.54
N LYS A 462 11.08 22.28 -43.70
CA LYS A 462 12.35 22.78 -44.29
C LYS A 462 13.02 23.80 -43.36
N ILE A 463 12.27 24.76 -42.82
CA ILE A 463 12.76 25.76 -41.87
C ILE A 463 13.36 25.11 -40.65
N ALA A 464 12.63 24.21 -39.97
CA ALA A 464 13.10 23.54 -38.77
C ALA A 464 14.38 22.72 -39.04
N LYS A 465 14.41 21.95 -40.13
CA LYS A 465 15.60 21.17 -40.53
C LYS A 465 16.79 22.05 -40.88
N ALA A 466 16.58 23.20 -41.51
CA ALA A 466 17.64 24.15 -41.83
C ALA A 466 18.20 24.78 -40.55
N ALA A 467 17.34 25.25 -39.65
CA ALA A 467 17.72 25.81 -38.36
C ALA A 467 18.53 24.80 -37.52
N HIS A 468 18.07 23.56 -37.43
CA HIS A 468 18.79 22.49 -36.71
C HIS A 468 20.18 22.23 -37.28
N ARG A 469 20.28 22.06 -38.61
CA ARG A 469 21.53 21.72 -39.27
C ARG A 469 22.57 22.83 -39.23
N LYS A 470 22.12 24.09 -39.33
CA LYS A 470 23.00 25.26 -39.33
C LYS A 470 23.27 25.85 -37.94
N GLY A 471 22.54 25.43 -36.92
CA GLY A 471 22.59 26.02 -35.57
C GLY A 471 22.00 27.44 -35.54
N THR A 472 21.09 27.78 -36.46
CA THR A 472 20.41 29.07 -36.55
C THR A 472 19.03 29.00 -35.86
N THR A 473 18.37 30.15 -35.77
CA THR A 473 17.00 30.23 -35.23
C THR A 473 15.95 29.98 -36.30
N LEU A 474 14.73 29.60 -35.90
CA LEU A 474 13.58 29.50 -36.80
C LEU A 474 13.28 30.83 -37.48
N ARG A 475 13.48 31.94 -36.79
CA ARG A 475 13.27 33.29 -37.31
C ARG A 475 14.23 33.62 -38.46
N GLU A 476 15.53 33.35 -38.25
CA GLU A 476 16.55 33.56 -39.29
C GLU A 476 16.25 32.75 -40.56
N GLU A 477 15.91 31.47 -40.43
CA GLU A 477 15.64 30.61 -41.58
C GLU A 477 14.30 30.94 -42.26
N ALA A 478 13.27 31.33 -41.50
CA ALA A 478 11.97 31.67 -42.06
C ALA A 478 11.98 33.00 -42.82
N VAL A 479 12.63 34.02 -42.25
CA VAL A 479 12.76 35.36 -42.88
C VAL A 479 13.80 35.33 -43.98
N GLY A 480 14.99 34.77 -43.75
CA GLY A 480 16.06 34.68 -44.76
C GLY A 480 15.68 33.80 -45.94
N GLY A 481 14.83 32.81 -45.77
CA GLY A 481 14.27 31.99 -46.86
C GLY A 481 13.08 32.63 -47.60
N GLY A 482 12.62 33.81 -47.18
CA GLY A 482 11.52 34.54 -47.83
C GLY A 482 10.14 33.93 -47.62
N TYR A 483 9.96 33.10 -46.57
CA TYR A 483 8.67 32.45 -46.24
C TYR A 483 7.69 33.40 -45.58
N VAL A 484 8.19 34.30 -44.70
CA VAL A 484 7.44 35.32 -43.95
C VAL A 484 8.32 36.55 -43.70
N THR A 485 7.71 37.70 -43.43
CA THR A 485 8.47 38.87 -42.95
C THR A 485 8.81 38.70 -41.46
N ALA A 486 9.71 39.53 -40.93
CA ALA A 486 10.07 39.51 -39.51
C ALA A 486 8.85 39.77 -38.60
N GLU A 487 8.05 40.79 -39.00
CA GLU A 487 6.83 41.17 -38.24
C GLU A 487 5.77 40.06 -38.32
N GLU A 488 5.65 39.37 -39.45
CA GLU A 488 4.75 38.22 -39.57
C GLU A 488 5.21 37.05 -38.73
N PHE A 489 6.52 36.75 -38.69
CA PHE A 489 7.07 35.71 -37.85
C PHE A 489 6.76 35.97 -36.40
N ASP A 490 7.11 37.15 -35.89
CA ASP A 490 6.95 37.55 -34.48
C ASP A 490 5.47 37.56 -34.05
N ARG A 491 4.55 37.86 -34.96
CA ARG A 491 3.10 37.80 -34.72
C ARG A 491 2.54 36.39 -34.68
N ILE A 492 3.03 35.51 -35.56
CA ILE A 492 2.50 34.13 -35.70
C ILE A 492 3.13 33.20 -34.70
N VAL A 493 4.46 33.26 -34.52
CA VAL A 493 5.20 32.37 -33.62
C VAL A 493 5.21 32.97 -32.22
N ASP A 494 4.04 33.04 -31.64
CA ASP A 494 3.81 33.47 -30.27
C ASP A 494 3.41 32.25 -29.41
N PRO A 495 4.28 31.78 -28.50
CA PRO A 495 3.96 30.61 -27.64
C PRO A 495 2.66 30.74 -26.86
N LYS A 496 2.22 31.97 -26.52
CA LYS A 496 0.95 32.22 -25.83
C LYS A 496 -0.28 31.79 -26.64
N LYS A 497 -0.16 31.78 -27.97
CA LYS A 497 -1.24 31.38 -28.88
C LYS A 497 -1.22 29.88 -29.19
N MET A 498 -0.21 29.16 -28.66
CA MET A 498 -0.01 27.72 -28.94
C MET A 498 -0.42 26.81 -27.80
N ILE A 499 -0.95 27.32 -26.70
CA ILE A 499 -1.26 26.56 -25.49
C ILE A 499 -2.74 26.16 -25.36
N GLY A 500 -3.52 26.35 -26.40
CA GLY A 500 -4.94 26.00 -26.47
C GLY A 500 -5.46 26.01 -27.89
N PRO A 501 -6.75 25.67 -28.13
CA PRO A 501 -7.37 25.80 -29.43
C PRO A 501 -7.39 27.24 -29.91
N GLU A 502 -7.36 27.45 -31.22
CA GLU A 502 -7.56 28.76 -31.82
C GLU A 502 -8.93 29.30 -31.41
N ALA A 503 -8.98 30.63 -31.10
CA ALA A 503 -10.21 31.33 -30.66
C ALA A 503 -11.16 31.59 -31.83
#